data_87dbdd2da46d5f049650274a1f995804
#
_entry.id   87dbdd2da46d5f049650274a1f995804
#
_cell.length_a   1.000
_cell.length_b   1.000
_cell.length_c   1.000
_cell.angle_alpha   90.00
_cell.angle_beta   90.00
_cell.angle_gamma   90.00
#
_symmetry.space_group_name_H-M   'P 1'
#
loop_
_entity.id
_entity.type
_entity.pdbx_description
1 polymer ?
#
loop_
_entity_poly.entity_id
_entity_poly.type
_entity_poly.pdbx_seq_one_letter_code
_entity_poly.pdbx_strand_id
1 'polypeptide(L)'
;MTMYPMSLYESTESSGKISFLELFDNKDLDIDGVTSKLSIEELIMVACRGGWPDSLSVKSDKAKLLIAKDYLNKVCNEDISSIDDVQRNPELARLILRSYARNLCTLAKKSAMLEDVKAEMETTAQSTF
;
A
#
# COMPACT_ATOMS: atom_id res chain seq x y z
N MET A 1 0.58 21.11 4.17
CA MET A 1 0.72 20.56 2.79
C MET A 1 0.42 19.07 2.87
N THR A 2 -0.51 18.56 2.07
CA THR A 2 -0.80 17.12 2.03
C THR A 2 0.03 16.49 0.92
N MET A 3 0.80 15.46 1.24
CA MET A 3 1.56 14.69 0.26
C MET A 3 0.81 13.39 -0.05
N TYR A 4 0.75 13.05 -1.33
CA TYR A 4 0.15 11.81 -1.81
C TYR A 4 1.24 10.89 -2.38
N PRO A 5 1.04 9.58 -2.38
CA PRO A 5 1.90 8.67 -3.13
C PRO A 5 1.92 9.03 -4.62
N MET A 6 3.04 8.81 -5.27
CA MET A 6 3.21 9.04 -6.71
C MET A 6 2.24 8.16 -7.50
N SER A 7 1.53 8.76 -8.42
CA SER A 7 0.58 8.08 -9.31
C SER A 7 1.30 7.38 -10.48
N LEU A 8 0.61 6.46 -11.15
CA LEU A 8 1.11 5.81 -12.37
C LEU A 8 1.31 6.80 -13.54
N TYR A 9 0.62 7.93 -13.50
CA TYR A 9 0.82 8.98 -14.49
C TYR A 9 2.13 9.74 -14.25
N GLU A 10 2.42 10.09 -13.01
CA GLU A 10 3.68 10.76 -12.64
C GLU A 10 4.90 9.85 -12.84
N SER A 11 4.75 8.54 -12.65
CA SER A 11 5.80 7.56 -12.96
C SER A 11 5.91 7.20 -14.45
N THR A 12 5.11 7.83 -15.32
CA THR A 12 5.06 7.60 -16.78
C THR A 12 4.59 6.19 -17.20
N GLU A 13 4.05 5.42 -16.30
CA GLU A 13 3.53 4.08 -16.52
C GLU A 13 2.07 4.09 -17.03
N SER A 14 1.33 5.17 -16.73
CA SER A 14 0.01 5.43 -17.31
C SER A 14 0.10 6.44 -18.44
N SER A 15 -0.70 6.23 -19.49
CA SER A 15 -0.81 7.19 -20.61
C SER A 15 -1.63 8.44 -20.27
N GLY A 16 -2.39 8.40 -19.17
CA GLY A 16 -3.32 9.47 -18.80
C GLY A 16 -4.51 9.64 -19.75
N LYS A 17 -4.77 8.69 -20.64
CA LYS A 17 -5.86 8.79 -21.62
C LYS A 17 -7.26 8.76 -21.00
N ILE A 18 -7.37 8.20 -19.80
CA ILE A 18 -8.61 8.16 -19.05
C ILE A 18 -8.37 8.83 -17.69
N SER A 19 -9.18 9.83 -17.38
CA SER A 19 -9.20 10.54 -16.11
C SER A 19 -10.44 10.17 -15.31
N PHE A 20 -10.31 9.92 -14.01
CA PHE A 20 -11.47 9.73 -13.14
C PHE A 20 -12.44 10.92 -13.17
N LEU A 21 -11.91 12.14 -13.20
CA LEU A 21 -12.74 13.34 -13.28
C LEU A 21 -13.55 13.36 -14.57
N GLU A 22 -12.92 13.05 -15.69
CA GLU A 22 -13.56 13.00 -17.00
C GLU A 22 -14.65 11.91 -17.07
N LEU A 23 -14.43 10.75 -16.43
CA LEU A 23 -15.45 9.68 -16.33
C LEU A 23 -16.69 10.12 -15.54
N PHE A 24 -16.55 11.02 -14.57
CA PHE A 24 -17.68 11.54 -13.81
C PHE A 24 -18.40 12.69 -14.54
N ASP A 25 -17.67 13.51 -15.27
CA ASP A 25 -18.21 14.70 -15.93
C ASP A 25 -18.80 14.39 -17.31
N ASN A 26 -18.26 13.39 -18.01
CA ASN A 26 -18.68 13.01 -19.35
C ASN A 26 -19.21 11.57 -19.38
N LYS A 27 -20.54 11.44 -19.39
CA LYS A 27 -21.21 10.13 -19.43
C LYS A 27 -21.06 9.39 -20.76
N ASP A 28 -20.75 10.12 -21.83
CA ASP A 28 -20.62 9.59 -23.19
C ASP A 28 -19.14 9.39 -23.57
N LEU A 29 -18.23 9.38 -22.57
CA LEU A 29 -16.82 9.16 -22.81
C LEU A 29 -16.60 7.77 -23.41
N ASP A 30 -16.13 7.74 -24.64
CA ASP A 30 -15.75 6.49 -25.31
C ASP A 30 -14.39 6.01 -24.78
N ILE A 31 -14.40 4.89 -24.07
CA ILE A 31 -13.22 4.23 -23.52
C ILE A 31 -12.84 2.96 -24.29
N ASP A 32 -13.60 2.63 -25.35
CA ASP A 32 -13.35 1.43 -26.14
C ASP A 32 -11.99 1.53 -26.85
N GLY A 33 -11.25 0.41 -26.83
CA GLY A 33 -9.92 0.34 -27.44
C GLY A 33 -8.80 1.06 -26.67
N VAL A 34 -9.09 1.67 -25.52
CA VAL A 34 -8.03 2.21 -24.67
C VAL A 34 -7.33 1.07 -23.93
N THR A 35 -6.04 0.88 -24.22
CA THR A 35 -5.23 -0.18 -23.61
C THR A 35 -4.18 0.40 -22.66
N SER A 36 -3.88 -0.35 -21.60
CA SER A 36 -2.74 -0.09 -20.74
C SER A 36 -1.43 -0.47 -21.45
N LYS A 37 -0.35 0.24 -21.14
CA LYS A 37 1.01 -0.15 -21.52
C LYS A 37 1.57 -1.26 -20.63
N LEU A 38 1.00 -1.40 -19.41
CA LEU A 38 1.42 -2.39 -18.42
C LEU A 38 0.72 -3.72 -18.70
N SER A 39 1.46 -4.82 -18.66
CA SER A 39 0.91 -6.16 -18.50
C SER A 39 0.33 -6.32 -17.08
N ILE A 40 -0.38 -7.43 -16.86
CA ILE A 40 -0.92 -7.73 -15.52
C ILE A 40 0.21 -7.96 -14.51
N GLU A 41 1.28 -8.64 -14.92
CA GLU A 41 2.45 -8.91 -14.11
C GLU A 41 3.17 -7.62 -13.71
N GLU A 42 3.34 -6.71 -14.67
CA GLU A 42 3.93 -5.38 -14.42
C GLU A 42 3.04 -4.55 -13.50
N LEU A 43 1.71 -4.60 -13.65
CA LEU A 43 0.77 -3.91 -12.77
C LEU A 43 0.87 -4.44 -11.33
N ILE A 44 0.95 -5.75 -11.15
CA ILE A 44 1.14 -6.39 -9.83
C ILE A 44 2.47 -5.91 -9.21
N MET A 45 3.55 -5.91 -10.01
CA MET A 45 4.85 -5.44 -9.56
C MET A 45 4.81 -3.98 -9.10
N VAL A 46 4.18 -3.12 -9.89
CA VAL A 46 4.04 -1.69 -9.57
C VAL A 46 3.19 -1.47 -8.32
N ALA A 47 2.11 -2.24 -8.15
CA ALA A 47 1.29 -2.21 -6.95
C ALA A 47 2.09 -2.61 -5.69
N CYS A 48 2.94 -3.65 -5.79
CA CYS A 48 3.81 -4.10 -4.70
C CYS A 48 4.95 -3.10 -4.39
N ARG A 49 5.49 -2.44 -5.42
CA ARG A 49 6.51 -1.40 -5.29
C ARG A 49 5.98 -0.18 -4.55
N GLY A 50 4.70 0.15 -4.77
CA GLY A 50 4.07 1.36 -4.25
C GLY A 50 4.51 2.64 -4.96
N GLY A 51 3.97 3.78 -4.53
CA GLY A 51 4.20 5.10 -5.13
C GLY A 51 5.41 5.85 -4.54
N TRP A 52 6.54 5.18 -4.33
CA TRP A 52 7.77 5.76 -3.79
C TRP A 52 8.65 6.28 -4.93
N PRO A 53 8.97 7.60 -4.99
CA PRO A 53 9.80 8.18 -6.06
C PRO A 53 11.17 7.52 -6.17
N ASP A 54 11.80 7.15 -5.05
CA ASP A 54 13.10 6.51 -5.01
C ASP A 54 13.12 5.17 -5.78
N SER A 55 11.97 4.50 -5.87
CA SER A 55 11.84 3.26 -6.62
C SER A 55 12.08 3.42 -8.13
N LEU A 56 11.96 4.62 -8.67
CA LEU A 56 12.22 4.91 -10.08
C LEU A 56 13.71 4.98 -10.42
N SER A 57 14.54 5.34 -9.44
CA SER A 57 15.99 5.44 -9.60
C SER A 57 16.69 4.06 -9.63
N VAL A 58 15.98 3.00 -9.21
CA VAL A 58 16.51 1.67 -9.04
C VAL A 58 16.09 0.76 -10.20
N LYS A 59 17.05 0.04 -10.80
CA LYS A 59 16.81 -0.82 -11.98
C LYS A 59 16.25 -2.21 -11.63
N SER A 60 16.64 -2.76 -10.48
CA SER A 60 16.24 -4.12 -10.08
C SER A 60 14.88 -4.12 -9.40
N ASP A 61 13.96 -4.96 -9.85
CA ASP A 61 12.63 -5.11 -9.25
C ASP A 61 12.71 -5.59 -7.79
N LYS A 62 13.67 -6.47 -7.49
CA LYS A 62 13.94 -6.89 -6.12
C LYS A 62 14.32 -5.70 -5.23
N ALA A 63 15.14 -4.78 -5.72
CA ALA A 63 15.53 -3.60 -4.96
C ALA A 63 14.39 -2.59 -4.82
N LYS A 64 13.53 -2.45 -5.83
CA LYS A 64 12.31 -1.63 -5.73
C LYS A 64 11.37 -2.13 -4.63
N LEU A 65 11.15 -3.46 -4.55
CA LEU A 65 10.33 -4.07 -3.50
C LEU A 65 10.97 -3.93 -2.11
N LEU A 66 12.29 -3.92 -2.03
CA LEU A 66 13.02 -3.72 -0.77
C LEU A 66 12.75 -2.33 -0.19
N ILE A 67 12.70 -1.29 -1.03
CA ILE A 67 12.37 0.08 -0.60
C ILE A 67 11.04 0.12 0.15
N ALA A 68 9.99 -0.50 -0.41
CA ALA A 68 8.68 -0.54 0.22
C ALA A 68 8.70 -1.32 1.56
N LYS A 69 9.44 -2.43 1.61
CA LYS A 69 9.62 -3.24 2.82
C LYS A 69 10.38 -2.48 3.91
N ASP A 70 11.45 -1.78 3.54
CA ASP A 70 12.27 -1.01 4.48
C ASP A 70 11.49 0.16 5.06
N TYR A 71 10.66 0.81 4.24
CA TYR A 71 9.75 1.83 4.73
C TYR A 71 8.76 1.29 5.77
N LEU A 72 8.12 0.14 5.50
CA LEU A 72 7.24 -0.51 6.47
C LEU A 72 7.98 -0.83 7.77
N ASN A 73 9.21 -1.33 7.68
CA ASN A 73 10.05 -1.61 8.83
C ASN A 73 10.33 -0.35 9.64
N LYS A 74 10.68 0.75 8.97
CA LYS A 74 10.94 2.04 9.63
C LYS A 74 9.69 2.56 10.35
N VAL A 75 8.54 2.54 9.69
CA VAL A 75 7.26 2.95 10.32
C VAL A 75 7.01 2.15 11.59
N CYS A 76 7.14 0.82 11.55
CA CYS A 76 6.84 -0.02 12.71
C CYS A 76 7.87 0.10 13.84
N ASN A 77 9.14 0.27 13.53
CA ASN A 77 10.21 0.24 14.54
C ASN A 77 10.53 1.64 15.12
N GLU A 78 10.34 2.70 14.33
CA GLU A 78 10.80 4.05 14.67
C GLU A 78 9.65 5.05 14.71
N ASP A 79 8.95 5.25 13.58
CA ASP A 79 8.05 6.38 13.38
C ASP A 79 6.86 6.36 14.34
N ILE A 80 6.27 5.19 14.61
CA ILE A 80 5.11 5.07 15.51
C ILE A 80 5.42 5.46 16.95
N SER A 81 6.66 5.37 17.38
CA SER A 81 7.09 5.75 18.74
C SER A 81 7.58 7.20 18.81
N SER A 82 7.94 7.80 17.66
CA SER A 82 8.43 9.18 17.60
C SER A 82 7.32 10.24 17.63
N ILE A 83 6.04 9.86 17.46
CA ILE A 83 4.91 10.80 17.34
C ILE A 83 4.63 11.51 18.67
N ASP A 84 4.77 10.81 19.79
CA ASP A 84 4.38 11.29 21.14
C ASP A 84 5.27 10.74 22.25
N ASP A 85 6.49 10.32 21.93
CA ASP A 85 7.50 9.73 22.84
C ASP A 85 7.00 8.48 23.62
N VAL A 86 5.90 7.85 23.14
CA VAL A 86 5.38 6.62 23.73
C VAL A 86 5.99 5.42 23.03
N GLN A 87 6.73 4.61 23.76
CA GLN A 87 7.26 3.35 23.22
C GLN A 87 6.10 2.39 22.88
N ARG A 88 5.97 2.07 21.59
CA ARG A 88 4.97 1.12 21.07
C ARG A 88 5.63 -0.18 20.65
N ASN A 89 4.87 -1.27 20.74
CA ASN A 89 5.36 -2.58 20.31
C ASN A 89 5.36 -2.68 18.77
N PRO A 90 6.54 -2.82 18.12
CA PRO A 90 6.64 -2.93 16.65
C PRO A 90 5.88 -4.13 16.07
N GLU A 91 5.83 -5.26 16.78
CA GLU A 91 5.11 -6.45 16.31
C GLU A 91 3.60 -6.22 16.31
N LEU A 92 3.07 -5.58 17.36
CA LEU A 92 1.66 -5.19 17.38
C LEU A 92 1.33 -4.21 16.25
N ALA A 93 2.22 -3.27 15.95
CA ALA A 93 2.07 -2.36 14.82
C ALA A 93 2.00 -3.12 13.48
N ARG A 94 2.86 -4.13 13.29
CA ARG A 94 2.83 -4.98 12.08
C ARG A 94 1.52 -5.75 11.95
N LEU A 95 1.01 -6.32 13.04
CA LEU A 95 -0.26 -7.04 13.06
C LEU A 95 -1.43 -6.10 12.70
N ILE A 96 -1.45 -4.90 13.27
CA ILE A 96 -2.48 -3.89 12.96
C ILE A 96 -2.43 -3.50 11.48
N LEU A 97 -1.25 -3.20 10.94
CA LEU A 97 -1.10 -2.83 9.53
C LEU A 97 -1.47 -3.98 8.59
N ARG A 98 -1.17 -5.23 8.97
CA ARG A 98 -1.56 -6.43 8.22
C ARG A 98 -3.09 -6.61 8.20
N SER A 99 -3.73 -6.50 9.36
CA SER A 99 -5.19 -6.56 9.46
C SER A 99 -5.85 -5.43 8.66
N TYR A 100 -5.30 -4.23 8.75
CA TYR A 100 -5.77 -3.09 7.96
C TYR A 100 -5.65 -3.36 6.46
N ALA A 101 -4.52 -3.87 5.99
CA ALA A 101 -4.29 -4.18 4.57
C ALA A 101 -5.27 -5.25 4.03
N ARG A 102 -5.61 -6.27 4.83
CA ARG A 102 -6.61 -7.28 4.45
C ARG A 102 -8.01 -6.71 4.30
N ASN A 103 -8.31 -5.65 5.04
CA ASN A 103 -9.63 -5.03 5.09
C ASN A 103 -9.74 -3.75 4.24
N LEU A 104 -8.69 -3.37 3.50
CA LEU A 104 -8.73 -2.23 2.58
C LEU A 104 -9.82 -2.43 1.52
N CYS A 105 -10.53 -1.34 1.21
CA CYS A 105 -11.62 -1.34 0.23
C CYS A 105 -12.79 -2.26 0.59
N THR A 106 -12.94 -2.64 1.87
CA THR A 106 -14.08 -3.38 2.39
C THR A 106 -14.92 -2.52 3.34
N LEU A 107 -16.11 -3.02 3.69
CA LEU A 107 -16.98 -2.40 4.70
C LEU A 107 -16.65 -2.88 6.13
N ALA A 108 -15.47 -3.44 6.35
CA ALA A 108 -15.07 -3.95 7.65
C ALA A 108 -15.03 -2.83 8.71
N LYS A 109 -15.61 -3.14 9.88
CA LYS A 109 -15.58 -2.23 11.03
C LYS A 109 -14.24 -2.35 11.77
N LYS A 110 -13.86 -1.30 12.50
CA LYS A 110 -12.65 -1.32 13.36
C LYS A 110 -12.64 -2.48 14.37
N SER A 111 -13.82 -2.92 14.85
CA SER A 111 -13.96 -4.08 15.72
C SER A 111 -13.50 -5.38 15.08
N ALA A 112 -13.83 -5.61 13.80
CA ALA A 112 -13.37 -6.79 13.06
C ALA A 112 -11.85 -6.81 12.89
N MET A 113 -11.23 -5.66 12.62
CA MET A 113 -9.77 -5.54 12.54
C MET A 113 -9.12 -5.84 13.90
N LEU A 114 -9.73 -5.40 15.00
CA LEU A 114 -9.22 -5.67 16.35
C LEU A 114 -9.33 -7.15 16.72
N GLU A 115 -10.42 -7.81 16.34
CA GLU A 115 -10.60 -9.25 16.53
C GLU A 115 -9.58 -10.07 15.73
N ASP A 116 -9.31 -9.69 14.48
CA ASP A 116 -8.29 -10.30 13.63
C ASP A 116 -6.89 -10.19 14.27
N VAL A 117 -6.52 -9.01 14.80
CA VAL A 117 -5.26 -8.81 15.52
C VAL A 117 -5.17 -9.66 16.78
N LYS A 118 -6.23 -9.74 17.57
CA LYS A 118 -6.26 -10.57 18.80
C LYS A 118 -6.06 -12.05 18.49
N ALA A 119 -6.76 -12.56 17.47
CA ALA A 119 -6.63 -13.95 17.04
C ALA A 119 -5.20 -14.29 16.58
N GLU A 120 -4.54 -13.40 15.84
CA GLU A 120 -3.14 -13.60 15.45
C GLU A 120 -2.18 -13.57 16.65
N MET A 121 -2.39 -12.71 17.63
CA MET A 121 -1.59 -12.66 18.86
C MET A 121 -1.69 -13.96 19.66
N GLU A 122 -2.89 -14.52 19.80
CA GLU A 122 -3.11 -15.80 20.50
C GLU A 122 -2.43 -16.95 19.78
N THR A 123 -2.50 -17.01 18.45
CA THR A 123 -1.84 -18.04 17.64
C THR A 123 -0.32 -17.97 17.78
N THR A 124 0.24 -16.79 17.79
CA THR A 124 1.69 -16.58 17.96
C THR A 124 2.16 -17.01 19.34
N ALA A 125 1.39 -16.71 20.39
CA ALA A 125 1.71 -17.13 21.75
C ALA A 125 1.69 -18.65 21.90
N GLN A 126 0.77 -19.37 21.24
CA GLN A 126 0.70 -20.84 21.27
C GLN A 126 1.83 -21.53 20.49
N SER A 127 2.38 -20.89 19.46
CA SER A 127 3.48 -21.47 18.66
C SER A 127 4.86 -21.32 19.30
N THR A 128 4.96 -20.61 20.42
CA THR A 128 6.23 -20.33 21.12
C THR A 128 6.47 -21.34 22.28
N PHE A 129 5.57 -22.27 22.49
CA PHE A 129 5.68 -23.40 23.42
C PHE A 129 5.77 -24.72 22.65
#